data_c3c2d23e731ca26ffe1dc65553749128
#
_entry.id   c3c2d23e731ca26ffe1dc65553749128
#
_cell.length_a   1.000
_cell.length_b   1.000
_cell.length_c   1.000
_cell.angle_alpha   90.00
_cell.angle_beta   90.00
_cell.angle_gamma   90.00
#
_symmetry.space_group_name_H-M   'P 1'
#
loop_
_entity.id
_entity.type
_entity.pdbx_description
1 polymer ?
#
loop_
_entity_poly.entity_id
_entity_poly.type
_entity_poly.pdbx_seq_one_letter_code
_entity_poly.pdbx_strand_id
1 'polypeptide(L)'
;MDIESVRSFCLSLPHADEKVQWGNDLLFRIGEKMFAVCALEPGHGVLLSFKCTPEKFAELVEQDGIIPAPYMARHHWVGLERFDALPERELKPLLKNAYQMVLDKLPKKVRMQLV
;
A
#
# COMPACT_ATOMS: atom_id res chain seq x y z
N MET A 1 12.99 -0.49 4.90
CA MET A 1 12.09 0.39 5.69
C MET A 1 11.49 -0.40 6.83
N ASP A 2 10.98 0.28 7.81
CA ASP A 2 10.20 -0.30 8.91
C ASP A 2 8.81 0.37 8.91
N ILE A 3 7.96 -0.02 9.86
CA ILE A 3 6.60 0.52 9.92
C ILE A 3 6.60 2.04 10.11
N GLU A 4 7.52 2.56 10.90
CA GLU A 4 7.60 4.01 11.14
C GLU A 4 7.96 4.80 9.88
N SER A 5 8.94 4.30 9.11
CA SER A 5 9.35 4.97 7.88
C SER A 5 8.30 4.81 6.78
N VAL A 6 7.61 3.67 6.71
CA VAL A 6 6.50 3.48 5.77
C VAL A 6 5.38 4.46 6.10
N ARG A 7 5.01 4.55 7.38
CA ARG A 7 3.96 5.46 7.84
C ARG A 7 4.32 6.91 7.50
N SER A 8 5.54 7.31 7.83
CA SER A 8 6.00 8.68 7.57
C SER A 8 5.93 9.00 6.08
N PHE A 9 6.38 8.08 5.23
CA PHE A 9 6.34 8.29 3.78
C PHE A 9 4.91 8.38 3.26
N CYS A 10 4.04 7.44 3.64
CA CYS A 10 2.65 7.44 3.15
C CYS A 10 1.90 8.69 3.58
N LEU A 11 2.09 9.14 4.82
CA LEU A 11 1.43 10.34 5.32
C LEU A 11 2.01 11.63 4.74
N SER A 12 3.19 11.57 4.14
CA SER A 12 3.77 12.73 3.45
C SER A 12 3.11 13.00 2.11
N LEU A 13 2.37 12.03 1.56
CA LEU A 13 1.69 12.20 0.27
C LEU A 13 0.49 13.14 0.45
N PRO A 14 0.21 14.03 -0.53
CA PRO A 14 -0.83 15.05 -0.37
C PRO A 14 -2.20 14.47 -0.01
N HIS A 15 -2.80 14.98 1.07
CA HIS A 15 -4.13 14.61 1.57
C HIS A 15 -4.28 13.15 1.99
N ALA A 16 -3.17 12.41 2.10
CA ALA A 16 -3.22 11.03 2.60
C ALA A 16 -3.52 11.04 4.10
N ASP A 17 -4.31 10.07 4.54
CA ASP A 17 -4.59 9.88 5.96
C ASP A 17 -4.39 8.42 6.35
N GLU A 18 -4.62 8.11 7.60
CA GLU A 18 -4.53 6.75 8.10
C GLU A 18 -5.72 6.39 8.95
N LYS A 19 -6.02 5.08 9.01
CA LYS A 19 -7.11 4.56 9.83
C LYS A 19 -6.76 3.16 10.29
N VAL A 20 -6.98 2.87 11.57
CA VAL A 20 -6.89 1.49 12.08
C VAL A 20 -8.22 0.81 11.82
N GLN A 21 -8.19 -0.37 11.22
CA GLN A 21 -9.38 -1.11 10.86
C GLN A 21 -9.10 -2.62 10.93
N TRP A 22 -10.16 -3.42 10.96
CA TRP A 22 -10.06 -4.88 11.02
C TRP A 22 -9.23 -5.39 12.20
N GLY A 23 -9.37 -4.71 13.35
CA GLY A 23 -8.63 -5.02 14.55
C GLY A 23 -7.27 -4.36 14.60
N ASN A 24 -6.30 -4.87 13.84
CA ASN A 24 -4.91 -4.43 13.93
C ASN A 24 -4.26 -4.13 12.59
N ASP A 25 -5.00 -3.60 11.63
CA ASP A 25 -4.46 -3.16 10.36
C ASP A 25 -4.46 -1.65 10.29
N LEU A 26 -3.34 -1.07 9.88
CA LEU A 26 -3.20 0.37 9.68
C LEU A 26 -3.31 0.65 8.18
N LEU A 27 -4.40 1.28 7.78
CA LEU A 27 -4.67 1.62 6.39
C LEU A 27 -4.18 3.02 6.09
N PHE A 28 -3.51 3.18 4.95
CA PHE A 28 -3.16 4.49 4.39
C PHE A 28 -4.11 4.76 3.24
N ARG A 29 -4.76 5.93 3.25
CA ARG A 29 -5.88 6.23 2.36
C ARG A 29 -5.73 7.58 1.68
N ILE A 30 -6.40 7.70 0.53
CA ILE A 30 -6.64 8.98 -0.14
C ILE A 30 -8.11 9.00 -0.55
N GLY A 31 -8.83 10.07 -0.18
CA GLY A 31 -10.26 10.16 -0.46
C GLY A 31 -11.05 9.01 0.15
N GLU A 32 -10.62 8.56 1.34
CA GLU A 32 -11.22 7.43 2.08
C GLU A 32 -11.03 6.06 1.42
N LYS A 33 -10.20 5.97 0.38
CA LYS A 33 -9.88 4.71 -0.29
C LYS A 33 -8.44 4.32 0.03
N MET A 34 -8.24 3.09 0.50
CA MET A 34 -6.91 2.63 0.90
C MET A 34 -6.01 2.39 -0.32
N PHE A 35 -4.72 2.69 -0.18
CA PHE A 35 -3.71 2.38 -1.19
C PHE A 35 -2.60 1.50 -0.62
N ALA A 36 -2.48 1.40 0.69
CA ALA A 36 -1.51 0.53 1.37
C ALA A 36 -2.04 0.17 2.75
N VAL A 37 -1.61 -0.99 3.25
CA VAL A 37 -2.02 -1.52 4.56
C VAL A 37 -0.80 -2.08 5.26
N CYS A 38 -0.57 -1.69 6.53
CA CYS A 38 0.45 -2.29 7.39
C CYS A 38 -0.21 -3.10 8.49
N ALA A 39 0.29 -4.31 8.73
CA ALA A 39 -0.12 -5.09 9.89
C ALA A 39 0.54 -4.51 11.14
N LEU A 40 -0.26 -4.18 12.15
CA LEU A 40 0.25 -3.65 13.42
C LEU A 40 0.72 -4.76 14.36
N GLU A 41 0.21 -5.98 14.15
CA GLU A 41 0.65 -7.14 14.91
C GLU A 41 1.28 -8.19 13.99
N PRO A 42 2.45 -8.73 14.32
CA PRO A 42 3.03 -9.82 13.56
C PRO A 42 2.21 -11.09 13.76
N GLY A 43 2.16 -11.96 12.74
CA GLY A 43 1.48 -13.25 12.87
C GLY A 43 0.62 -13.63 11.69
N HIS A 44 0.43 -12.75 10.71
CA HIS A 44 -0.37 -13.05 9.52
C HIS A 44 0.47 -13.26 8.26
N GLY A 45 1.79 -13.31 8.39
CA GLY A 45 2.69 -13.56 7.29
C GLY A 45 2.94 -12.37 6.37
N VAL A 46 2.05 -11.38 6.33
CA VAL A 46 2.19 -10.19 5.48
C VAL A 46 2.27 -8.95 6.36
N LEU A 47 3.34 -8.18 6.22
CA LEU A 47 3.57 -6.97 7.00
C LEU A 47 3.08 -5.72 6.30
N LEU A 48 3.14 -5.69 4.97
CA LEU A 48 2.77 -4.53 4.17
C LEU A 48 2.11 -5.01 2.89
N SER A 49 0.97 -4.43 2.54
CA SER A 49 0.28 -4.69 1.27
C SER A 49 0.03 -3.39 0.56
N PHE A 50 0.12 -3.40 -0.78
CA PHE A 50 -0.18 -2.21 -1.56
C PHE A 50 -0.61 -2.61 -2.97
N LYS A 51 -1.35 -1.69 -3.62
CA LYS A 51 -1.82 -1.87 -4.98
C LYS A 51 -0.70 -1.58 -5.98
N CYS A 52 -0.66 -2.33 -7.08
CA CYS A 52 0.27 -2.05 -8.18
C CYS A 52 -0.39 -2.35 -9.51
N THR A 53 0.34 -2.09 -10.61
CA THR A 53 -0.17 -2.41 -11.95
C THR A 53 -0.14 -3.91 -12.17
N PRO A 54 -0.95 -4.45 -13.13
CA PRO A 54 -0.89 -5.87 -13.45
C PRO A 54 0.52 -6.35 -13.84
N GLU A 55 1.26 -5.55 -14.59
CA GLU A 55 2.62 -5.87 -15.01
C GLU A 55 3.56 -5.94 -13.81
N LYS A 56 3.45 -4.98 -12.91
CA LYS A 56 4.29 -4.93 -11.71
C LYS A 56 3.91 -6.04 -10.74
N PHE A 57 2.64 -6.36 -10.64
CA PHE A 57 2.17 -7.50 -9.83
C PHE A 57 2.86 -8.79 -10.28
N ALA A 58 2.80 -9.09 -11.58
CA ALA A 58 3.39 -10.30 -12.13
C ALA A 58 4.90 -10.37 -11.86
N GLU A 59 5.59 -9.24 -11.96
CA GLU A 59 7.02 -9.14 -11.71
C GLU A 59 7.35 -9.30 -10.22
N LEU A 60 6.62 -8.62 -9.35
CA LEU A 60 6.92 -8.61 -7.92
C LEU A 60 6.68 -9.96 -7.25
N VAL A 61 5.61 -10.67 -7.60
CA VAL A 61 5.31 -11.96 -6.96
C VAL A 61 6.30 -13.06 -7.30
N GLU A 62 7.21 -12.83 -8.26
CA GLU A 62 8.30 -13.76 -8.54
C GLU A 62 9.45 -13.61 -7.54
N GLN A 63 9.47 -12.54 -6.76
CA GLN A 63 10.55 -12.27 -5.82
C GLN A 63 10.28 -12.91 -4.47
N ASP A 64 11.36 -13.38 -3.83
CA ASP A 64 11.27 -13.95 -2.49
C ASP A 64 10.76 -12.90 -1.49
N GLY A 65 9.83 -13.31 -0.64
CA GLY A 65 9.25 -12.43 0.37
C GLY A 65 8.11 -11.56 -0.13
N ILE A 66 7.69 -11.71 -1.40
CA ILE A 66 6.55 -10.98 -1.96
C ILE A 66 5.55 -12.00 -2.50
N ILE A 67 4.31 -11.89 -2.02
CA ILE A 67 3.23 -12.81 -2.41
C ILE A 67 2.01 -12.00 -2.87
N PRO A 68 1.08 -12.63 -3.61
CA PRO A 68 -0.22 -12.01 -3.84
C PRO A 68 -0.89 -11.72 -2.50
N ALA A 69 -1.39 -10.51 -2.31
CA ALA A 69 -1.99 -10.13 -1.04
C ALA A 69 -3.25 -10.96 -0.78
N PRO A 70 -3.42 -11.56 0.42
CA PRO A 70 -4.63 -12.30 0.74
C PRO A 70 -5.88 -11.45 0.52
N TYR A 71 -6.90 -12.04 -0.12
CA TYR A 71 -8.20 -11.43 -0.43
C TYR A 71 -8.14 -10.27 -1.45
N MET A 72 -6.96 -9.75 -1.78
CA MET A 72 -6.82 -8.58 -2.65
C MET A 72 -6.03 -8.86 -3.93
N ALA A 73 -5.63 -10.12 -4.14
CA ALA A 73 -4.78 -10.50 -5.29
C ALA A 73 -5.44 -10.18 -6.64
N ARG A 74 -6.76 -10.38 -6.75
CA ARG A 74 -7.47 -10.12 -8.02
C ARG A 74 -7.49 -8.63 -8.40
N HIS A 75 -7.18 -7.75 -7.46
CA HIS A 75 -7.08 -6.31 -7.70
C HIS A 75 -5.62 -5.87 -7.83
N HIS A 76 -4.72 -6.83 -8.01
CA HIS A 76 -3.27 -6.60 -8.19
C HIS A 76 -2.62 -5.94 -6.97
N TRP A 77 -3.02 -6.41 -5.79
CA TRP A 77 -2.33 -6.07 -4.55
C TRP A 77 -1.29 -7.13 -4.25
N VAL A 78 -0.12 -6.69 -3.83
CA VAL A 78 0.97 -7.58 -3.36
C VAL A 78 1.14 -7.43 -1.87
N GLY A 79 1.67 -8.47 -1.24
CA GLY A 79 2.00 -8.47 0.18
C GLY A 79 3.47 -8.74 0.39
N LEU A 80 4.13 -7.93 1.21
CA LEU A 80 5.51 -8.14 1.63
C LEU A 80 5.52 -8.88 2.96
N GLU A 81 6.20 -10.03 2.98
CA GLU A 81 6.36 -10.82 4.19
C GLU A 81 7.43 -10.24 5.12
N ARG A 82 8.31 -9.41 4.55
CA ARG A 82 9.35 -8.67 5.27
C ARG A 82 9.44 -7.27 4.68
N PHE A 83 9.72 -6.28 5.52
CA PHE A 83 9.90 -4.90 5.02
C PHE A 83 11.11 -4.79 4.10
N ASP A 84 12.12 -5.64 4.28
CA ASP A 84 13.33 -5.64 3.46
C ASP A 84 13.23 -6.52 2.22
N ALA A 85 12.04 -7.07 1.90
CA ALA A 85 11.82 -7.79 0.64
C ALA A 85 12.10 -6.89 -0.56
N LEU A 86 11.95 -5.58 -0.40
CA LEU A 86 12.33 -4.57 -1.38
C LEU A 86 13.19 -3.50 -0.70
N PRO A 87 14.24 -3.01 -1.38
CA PRO A 87 14.98 -1.87 -0.84
C PRO A 87 14.12 -0.62 -0.84
N GLU A 88 14.43 0.32 0.05
CA GLU A 88 13.68 1.56 0.18
C GLU A 88 13.55 2.31 -1.13
N ARG A 89 14.61 2.36 -1.94
CA ARG A 89 14.62 3.07 -3.22
C ARG A 89 13.62 2.50 -4.24
N GLU A 90 13.20 1.24 -4.06
CA GLU A 90 12.20 0.60 -4.90
C GLU A 90 10.82 0.67 -4.26
N LEU A 91 10.73 0.55 -2.95
CA LEU A 91 9.46 0.52 -2.24
C LEU A 91 8.77 1.89 -2.27
N LYS A 92 9.50 2.98 -2.07
CA LYS A 92 8.91 4.32 -2.08
C LYS A 92 8.19 4.65 -3.38
N PRO A 93 8.80 4.45 -4.57
CA PRO A 93 8.09 4.68 -5.82
C PRO A 93 6.85 3.81 -5.98
N LEU A 94 6.88 2.56 -5.50
CA LEU A 94 5.74 1.66 -5.58
C LEU A 94 4.60 2.13 -4.69
N LEU A 95 4.89 2.60 -3.48
CA LEU A 95 3.87 3.16 -2.59
C LEU A 95 3.27 4.44 -3.17
N LYS A 96 4.09 5.29 -3.78
CA LYS A 96 3.61 6.50 -4.44
C LYS A 96 2.72 6.16 -5.64
N ASN A 97 3.08 5.14 -6.41
CA ASN A 97 2.27 4.68 -7.53
C ASN A 97 0.93 4.11 -7.05
N ALA A 98 0.94 3.37 -5.94
CA ALA A 98 -0.30 2.86 -5.34
C ALA A 98 -1.24 4.02 -4.99
N TYR A 99 -0.70 5.03 -4.31
CA TYR A 99 -1.42 6.26 -3.99
C TYR A 99 -1.99 6.92 -5.24
N GLN A 100 -1.16 7.09 -6.27
CA GLN A 100 -1.56 7.77 -7.50
C GLN A 100 -2.67 7.02 -8.23
N MET A 101 -2.59 5.69 -8.30
CA MET A 101 -3.61 4.88 -8.94
C MET A 101 -4.96 5.01 -8.25
N VAL A 102 -4.97 5.05 -6.93
CA VAL A 102 -6.21 5.23 -6.17
C VAL A 102 -6.75 6.64 -6.36
N LEU A 103 -5.88 7.65 -6.28
CA LEU A 103 -6.26 9.05 -6.50
C LEU A 103 -6.91 9.24 -7.87
N ASP A 104 -6.32 8.66 -8.92
CA ASP A 104 -6.79 8.82 -10.28
C ASP A 104 -8.17 8.19 -10.50
N LYS A 105 -8.55 7.22 -9.69
CA LYS A 105 -9.85 6.54 -9.79
C LYS A 105 -10.92 7.14 -8.89
N LEU A 106 -10.57 8.12 -8.07
CA LEU A 106 -11.59 8.77 -7.24
C LEU A 106 -12.57 9.55 -8.11
N PRO A 107 -13.85 9.63 -7.70
CA PRO A 107 -14.82 10.46 -8.41
C PRO A 107 -14.31 11.89 -8.52
N LYS A 108 -14.58 12.55 -9.62
CA LYS A 108 -14.14 13.93 -9.87
C LYS A 108 -14.51 14.84 -8.71
N LYS A 109 -15.72 14.71 -8.18
CA LYS A 109 -16.20 15.50 -7.05
C LYS A 109 -15.28 15.38 -5.84
N VAL A 110 -14.87 14.14 -5.52
CA VAL A 110 -13.98 13.88 -4.40
C VAL A 110 -12.59 14.48 -4.66
N ARG A 111 -12.04 14.28 -5.87
CA ARG A 111 -10.73 14.83 -6.22
C ARG A 111 -10.70 16.35 -6.13
N MET A 112 -11.78 17.01 -6.52
CA MET A 112 -11.86 18.46 -6.46
C MET A 112 -11.86 18.99 -5.02
N GLN A 113 -12.34 18.20 -4.07
CA GLN A 113 -12.34 18.57 -2.65
C GLN A 113 -10.94 18.46 -2.02
N LEU A 114 -10.02 17.75 -2.68
CA LEU A 114 -8.67 17.53 -2.17
C LEU A 114 -7.66 18.59 -2.64
N VAL A 115 -8.09 19.53 -3.45
CA VAL A 115 -7.20 20.57 -4.00
C VAL A 115 -7.13 21.79 -3.08
#